data_93e956242a92f571f9706e46486ac0fb
#
_entry.id   93e956242a92f571f9706e46486ac0fb
#
_cell.length_a   1.000
_cell.length_b   1.000
_cell.length_c   1.000
_cell.angle_alpha   90.00
_cell.angle_beta   90.00
_cell.angle_gamma   90.00
#
_symmetry.space_group_name_H-M   'P 1'
#
loop_
_entity.id
_entity.type
_entity.pdbx_description
1 polymer ?
#
loop_
_entity_poly.entity_id
_entity_poly.type
_entity_poly.pdbx_seq_one_letter_code
_entity_poly.pdbx_strand_id
1 'polypeptide(L)'
;MRRTVGAVWCAAILAASVGIGAVTTGSGTASAASASRASDGSEERARTRSLLGRWAHYDVVAYQDGLLKTLIVSYGFNDFTRSGGEIIDSAQFCFAEQRTNQPIETSLSDAATQAITPPSTPVETDVVDGRLRVRRPATPTPVGIELRDPATESLPTDPADPRVVDDDGDGKPGITVTIRVTPELTGELYIARREIFAYEAFLEGKNRLVGTVTDGSEQLVIGASDPIFLGSGAHWEQYPDLTKSPILLRRVGRGWDCDRLKAERDRLFPPTPEVDW
;
A
#
# COMPACT_ATOMS: atom_id res chain seq x y z
N MET A 1 24.13 32.94 -29.09
CA MET A 1 23.11 33.61 -29.91
C MET A 1 21.82 33.69 -29.09
N ARG A 2 21.48 34.91 -28.71
CA ARG A 2 20.22 35.26 -28.02
C ARG A 2 19.06 35.21 -28.99
N ARG A 3 17.90 34.71 -28.58
CA ARG A 3 16.60 35.21 -29.06
C ARG A 3 15.52 35.01 -27.98
N THR A 4 15.19 36.12 -27.38
CA THR A 4 13.95 36.47 -26.68
C THR A 4 12.84 36.80 -27.66
N VAL A 5 11.57 36.46 -27.37
CA VAL A 5 10.29 37.09 -27.81
C VAL A 5 9.20 36.24 -27.13
N GLY A 6 8.14 36.71 -26.46
CA GLY A 6 7.56 37.99 -26.30
C GLY A 6 6.17 37.72 -25.73
N ALA A 7 5.79 38.42 -24.67
CA ALA A 7 4.47 38.36 -24.05
C ALA A 7 3.44 39.03 -24.93
N VAL A 8 2.22 38.49 -25.05
CA VAL A 8 1.06 39.18 -25.58
C VAL A 8 -0.05 39.18 -24.53
N TRP A 9 -0.31 40.36 -24.03
CA TRP A 9 -1.48 40.73 -23.26
C TRP A 9 -2.65 41.02 -24.21
N CYS A 10 -3.83 40.44 -23.95
CA CYS A 10 -5.08 40.96 -24.51
C CYS A 10 -6.04 41.28 -23.37
N ALA A 11 -6.23 42.57 -23.17
CA ALA A 11 -7.30 43.12 -22.37
C ALA A 11 -8.60 43.13 -23.22
N ALA A 12 -9.72 42.75 -22.65
CA ALA A 12 -11.03 42.92 -23.23
C ALA A 12 -12.00 43.55 -22.24
N ILE A 13 -12.56 44.57 -22.69
CA ILE A 13 -13.37 45.67 -22.20
C ILE A 13 -14.72 45.20 -21.62
N LEU A 14 -15.09 45.84 -20.47
CA LEU A 14 -16.44 45.85 -19.90
C LEU A 14 -17.46 46.53 -20.86
N ALA A 15 -18.61 45.91 -21.01
CA ALA A 15 -19.84 46.59 -21.40
C ALA A 15 -20.92 46.33 -20.34
N ALA A 16 -21.26 47.36 -19.61
CA ALA A 16 -22.38 47.40 -18.68
C ALA A 16 -23.70 47.57 -19.47
N SER A 17 -24.64 46.65 -19.31
CA SER A 17 -26.04 46.89 -19.69
C SER A 17 -26.91 46.68 -18.44
N VAL A 18 -27.51 47.81 -18.01
CA VAL A 18 -28.52 47.90 -16.97
C VAL A 18 -29.83 47.35 -17.54
N GLY A 19 -30.27 46.18 -17.05
CA GLY A 19 -31.60 45.64 -17.31
C GLY A 19 -32.37 45.55 -16.01
N ILE A 20 -33.37 46.43 -15.86
CA ILE A 20 -34.38 46.35 -14.78
C ILE A 20 -35.35 45.23 -15.15
N GLY A 21 -35.37 44.15 -14.36
CA GLY A 21 -36.28 43.01 -14.58
C GLY A 21 -36.67 42.36 -13.27
N ALA A 22 -37.91 42.55 -12.91
CA ALA A 22 -38.84 41.86 -11.99
C ALA A 22 -38.25 40.86 -10.98
N VAL A 23 -38.44 41.20 -9.69
CA VAL A 23 -38.32 40.28 -8.56
C VAL A 23 -39.44 39.26 -8.61
N THR A 24 -39.14 38.03 -9.00
CA THR A 24 -39.98 36.84 -8.71
C THR A 24 -39.37 36.11 -7.54
N THR A 25 -40.10 36.08 -6.45
CA THR A 25 -39.77 35.32 -5.22
C THR A 25 -39.82 33.82 -5.50
N GLY A 26 -38.67 33.24 -5.87
CA GLY A 26 -38.46 31.80 -6.04
C GLY A 26 -37.91 31.16 -4.76
N SER A 27 -38.77 30.91 -3.75
CA SER A 27 -38.37 30.27 -2.48
C SER A 27 -38.26 28.77 -2.54
N GLY A 28 -38.20 28.14 -3.73
CA GLY A 28 -38.28 26.69 -3.88
C GLY A 28 -36.96 25.94 -4.11
N THR A 29 -35.92 26.62 -4.67
CA THR A 29 -34.72 25.89 -5.15
C THR A 29 -33.63 25.69 -4.10
N ALA A 30 -33.57 26.51 -3.07
CA ALA A 30 -32.56 26.38 -2.00
C ALA A 30 -32.83 25.16 -1.07
N SER A 31 -34.10 24.80 -0.86
CA SER A 31 -34.49 23.69 0.03
C SER A 31 -34.17 22.32 -0.56
N ALA A 32 -34.32 22.12 -1.87
CA ALA A 32 -34.05 20.85 -2.53
C ALA A 32 -32.52 20.55 -2.60
N ALA A 33 -31.70 21.56 -2.89
CA ALA A 33 -30.23 21.43 -2.91
C ALA A 33 -29.63 21.18 -1.52
N SER A 34 -30.25 21.76 -0.47
CA SER A 34 -29.83 21.55 0.92
C SER A 34 -30.23 20.14 1.41
N ALA A 35 -31.39 19.64 1.03
CA ALA A 35 -31.84 18.29 1.37
C ALA A 35 -31.01 17.22 0.66
N SER A 36 -30.64 17.41 -0.61
CA SER A 36 -29.78 16.48 -1.37
C SER A 36 -28.38 16.37 -0.72
N ARG A 37 -27.74 17.49 -0.40
CA ARG A 37 -26.42 17.48 0.28
C ARG A 37 -26.47 16.85 1.67
N ALA A 38 -27.55 16.99 2.41
CA ALA A 38 -27.72 16.37 3.71
C ALA A 38 -27.93 14.86 3.61
N SER A 39 -28.63 14.37 2.57
CA SER A 39 -28.79 12.93 2.30
C SER A 39 -27.47 12.29 1.86
N ASP A 40 -26.71 12.95 0.97
CA ASP A 40 -25.41 12.45 0.51
C ASP A 40 -24.40 12.33 1.68
N GLY A 41 -24.33 13.33 2.54
CA GLY A 41 -23.45 13.28 3.73
C GLY A 41 -23.91 12.26 4.80
N SER A 42 -25.19 11.88 4.85
CA SER A 42 -25.67 10.83 5.74
C SER A 42 -25.36 9.42 5.21
N GLU A 43 -25.48 9.21 3.93
CA GLU A 43 -25.13 7.96 3.26
C GLU A 43 -23.61 7.71 3.32
N GLU A 44 -22.80 8.71 3.02
CA GLU A 44 -21.37 8.62 3.13
C GLU A 44 -20.93 8.24 4.56
N ARG A 45 -21.49 8.91 5.58
CA ARG A 45 -21.24 8.56 6.99
C ARG A 45 -21.66 7.14 7.33
N ALA A 46 -22.78 6.66 6.81
CA ALA A 46 -23.24 5.29 7.02
C ALA A 46 -22.31 4.27 6.35
N ARG A 47 -21.87 4.54 5.13
CA ARG A 47 -20.91 3.70 4.38
C ARG A 47 -19.54 3.69 5.07
N THR A 48 -19.04 4.84 5.51
CA THR A 48 -17.77 4.96 6.24
C THR A 48 -17.81 4.19 7.57
N ARG A 49 -18.96 4.19 8.29
CA ARG A 49 -19.12 3.35 9.49
C ARG A 49 -19.01 1.86 9.19
N SER A 50 -19.38 1.44 7.98
CA SER A 50 -19.26 0.04 7.59
C SER A 50 -17.82 -0.43 7.40
N LEU A 51 -16.83 0.46 7.33
CA LEU A 51 -15.41 0.08 7.32
C LEU A 51 -14.93 -0.40 8.69
N LEU A 52 -15.46 0.15 9.79
CA LEU A 52 -14.94 -0.08 11.14
C LEU A 52 -14.88 -1.56 11.51
N GLY A 53 -13.74 -1.99 12.05
CA GLY A 53 -13.49 -3.36 12.51
C GLY A 53 -12.27 -3.98 11.85
N ARG A 54 -12.09 -5.29 12.08
CA ARG A 54 -10.95 -6.06 11.60
C ARG A 54 -11.23 -6.69 10.25
N TRP A 55 -10.25 -6.59 9.36
CA TRP A 55 -10.27 -7.13 8.01
C TRP A 55 -9.00 -7.94 7.77
N ALA A 56 -9.15 -9.17 7.32
CA ALA A 56 -8.02 -9.90 6.77
C ALA A 56 -7.67 -9.33 5.40
N HIS A 57 -6.41 -9.05 5.14
CA HIS A 57 -5.95 -8.63 3.82
C HIS A 57 -5.14 -9.71 3.11
N TYR A 58 -5.20 -9.66 1.81
CA TYR A 58 -4.37 -10.30 0.82
C TYR A 58 -3.98 -9.22 -0.16
N ASP A 59 -2.71 -9.03 -0.39
CA ASP A 59 -2.21 -8.14 -1.43
C ASP A 59 -1.11 -8.81 -2.23
N VAL A 60 -1.00 -8.38 -3.47
CA VAL A 60 0.06 -8.78 -4.39
C VAL A 60 0.79 -7.52 -4.81
N VAL A 61 2.11 -7.55 -4.78
CA VAL A 61 2.93 -6.56 -5.47
C VAL A 61 3.73 -7.28 -6.55
N ALA A 62 3.49 -6.86 -7.78
CA ALA A 62 4.23 -7.34 -8.95
C ALA A 62 5.44 -6.44 -9.19
N TYR A 63 6.63 -7.05 -9.30
CA TYR A 63 7.88 -6.36 -9.56
C TYR A 63 8.55 -6.87 -10.83
N GLN A 64 9.42 -6.04 -11.39
CA GLN A 64 10.30 -6.40 -12.49
C GLN A 64 11.71 -5.85 -12.27
N ASP A 65 12.70 -6.60 -12.77
CA ASP A 65 14.09 -6.16 -12.96
C ASP A 65 14.60 -6.82 -14.23
N GLY A 66 14.60 -6.09 -15.33
CA GLY A 66 14.89 -6.63 -16.65
C GLY A 66 13.95 -7.79 -17.03
N LEU A 67 14.50 -9.01 -17.15
CA LEU A 67 13.71 -10.22 -17.45
C LEU A 67 13.21 -10.93 -16.20
N LEU A 68 13.72 -10.58 -15.03
CA LEU A 68 13.25 -11.14 -13.76
C LEU A 68 11.91 -10.49 -13.42
N LYS A 69 10.92 -11.30 -13.14
CA LYS A 69 9.60 -10.88 -12.65
C LYS A 69 9.29 -11.62 -11.37
N THR A 70 8.77 -10.89 -10.40
CA THR A 70 8.51 -11.43 -9.06
C THR A 70 7.16 -10.93 -8.56
N LEU A 71 6.42 -11.81 -7.91
CA LEU A 71 5.28 -11.47 -7.08
C LEU A 71 5.67 -11.63 -5.62
N ILE A 72 5.37 -10.62 -4.82
CA ILE A 72 5.27 -10.75 -3.36
C ILE A 72 3.79 -10.77 -3.03
N VAL A 73 3.35 -11.80 -2.34
CA VAL A 73 1.95 -11.98 -1.91
C VAL A 73 1.94 -11.94 -0.40
N SER A 74 1.34 -10.91 0.16
CA SER A 74 1.32 -10.67 1.60
C SER A 74 -0.07 -10.92 2.18
N TYR A 75 -0.09 -11.40 3.41
CA TYR A 75 -1.30 -11.67 4.17
C TYR A 75 -1.19 -11.04 5.55
N GLY A 76 -2.32 -10.47 6.02
CA GLY A 76 -2.33 -9.84 7.33
C GLY A 76 -3.70 -9.28 7.70
N PHE A 77 -3.70 -8.19 8.46
CA PHE A 77 -4.91 -7.53 8.92
C PHE A 77 -4.82 -6.02 8.75
N ASN A 78 -5.98 -5.41 8.51
CA ASN A 78 -6.22 -3.98 8.67
C ASN A 78 -7.31 -3.80 9.72
N ASP A 79 -7.00 -3.07 10.77
CA ASP A 79 -7.96 -2.68 11.79
C ASP A 79 -8.39 -1.22 11.56
N PHE A 80 -9.61 -1.03 11.03
CA PHE A 80 -10.17 0.30 10.86
C PHE A 80 -10.84 0.77 12.14
N THR A 81 -10.36 1.86 12.68
CA THR A 81 -10.91 2.51 13.89
C THR A 81 -11.28 3.97 13.59
N ARG A 82 -12.01 4.61 14.49
CA ARG A 82 -12.31 6.05 14.39
C ARG A 82 -11.59 6.81 15.48
N SER A 83 -10.85 7.84 15.09
CA SER A 83 -10.17 8.75 15.99
C SER A 83 -10.26 10.18 15.47
N GLY A 84 -10.62 11.16 16.30
CA GLY A 84 -10.67 12.57 15.91
C GLY A 84 -11.62 12.91 14.74
N GLY A 85 -12.56 12.02 14.42
CA GLY A 85 -13.44 12.16 13.25
C GLY A 85 -12.95 11.45 11.99
N GLU A 86 -11.69 11.04 11.93
CA GLU A 86 -11.04 10.32 10.83
C GLU A 86 -11.16 8.80 11.01
N ILE A 87 -11.04 8.08 9.92
CA ILE A 87 -10.85 6.62 9.92
C ILE A 87 -9.35 6.34 9.90
N ILE A 88 -8.89 5.59 10.87
CA ILE A 88 -7.48 5.18 11.00
C ILE A 88 -7.36 3.73 10.59
N ASP A 89 -6.44 3.42 9.71
CA ASP A 89 -6.02 2.09 9.31
C ASP A 89 -4.74 1.70 10.08
N SER A 90 -4.82 0.61 10.82
CA SER A 90 -3.68 -0.01 11.50
C SER A 90 -3.41 -1.36 10.84
N ALA A 91 -2.37 -1.44 10.02
CA ALA A 91 -1.99 -2.65 9.30
C ALA A 91 -1.07 -3.54 10.15
N GLN A 92 -1.25 -4.84 10.01
CA GLN A 92 -0.41 -5.89 10.60
C GLN A 92 -0.13 -6.93 9.53
N PHE A 93 1.13 -7.20 9.21
CA PHE A 93 1.51 -8.30 8.33
C PHE A 93 1.69 -9.60 9.13
N CYS A 94 1.36 -10.74 8.53
CA CYS A 94 1.42 -12.04 9.17
C CYS A 94 2.43 -12.98 8.52
N PHE A 95 2.31 -13.16 7.21
CA PHE A 95 3.19 -14.00 6.40
C PHE A 95 3.14 -13.57 4.94
N ALA A 96 4.17 -13.96 4.18
CA ALA A 96 4.26 -13.65 2.77
C ALA A 96 4.73 -14.87 1.96
N GLU A 97 4.40 -14.87 0.67
CA GLU A 97 4.89 -15.82 -0.32
C GLU A 97 5.52 -15.05 -1.46
N GLN A 98 6.55 -15.65 -2.07
CA GLN A 98 7.15 -15.12 -3.28
C GLN A 98 6.99 -16.10 -4.45
N ARG A 99 6.80 -15.55 -5.65
CA ARG A 99 6.81 -16.28 -6.91
C ARG A 99 7.67 -15.54 -7.90
N THR A 100 8.43 -16.25 -8.69
CA THR A 100 9.29 -15.65 -9.71
C THR A 100 9.19 -16.47 -11.00
N ASN A 101 9.46 -15.84 -12.14
CA ASN A 101 9.55 -16.49 -13.44
C ASN A 101 10.91 -17.19 -13.68
N GLN A 102 11.81 -17.17 -12.69
CA GLN A 102 13.11 -17.83 -12.74
C GLN A 102 13.14 -19.02 -11.79
N PRO A 103 14.01 -20.00 -12.00
CA PRO A 103 14.16 -21.16 -11.11
C PRO A 103 14.96 -20.79 -9.84
N ILE A 104 14.57 -19.70 -9.20
CA ILE A 104 15.14 -19.18 -7.96
C ILE A 104 13.99 -19.08 -6.97
N GLU A 105 14.14 -19.69 -5.82
CA GLU A 105 13.18 -19.55 -4.73
C GLU A 105 13.73 -18.58 -3.70
N THR A 106 12.90 -17.63 -3.30
CA THR A 106 13.19 -16.73 -2.18
C THR A 106 12.06 -16.79 -1.18
N SER A 107 12.37 -16.69 0.09
CA SER A 107 11.37 -16.71 1.16
C SER A 107 11.78 -15.85 2.35
N LEU A 108 10.78 -15.24 2.96
CA LEU A 108 10.85 -14.57 4.25
C LEU A 108 10.24 -15.48 5.31
N SER A 109 10.79 -15.46 6.52
CA SER A 109 10.13 -16.06 7.67
C SER A 109 8.85 -15.30 8.03
N ASP A 110 7.93 -15.94 8.77
CA ASP A 110 6.78 -15.24 9.32
C ASP A 110 7.25 -14.11 10.26
N ALA A 111 8.34 -14.29 11.00
CA ALA A 111 8.93 -13.27 11.88
C ALA A 111 9.41 -12.07 11.08
N ALA A 112 10.16 -12.26 9.99
CA ALA A 112 10.59 -11.19 9.11
C ALA A 112 9.41 -10.42 8.49
N THR A 113 8.34 -11.12 8.12
CA THR A 113 7.12 -10.48 7.61
C THR A 113 6.39 -9.70 8.72
N GLN A 114 6.33 -10.22 9.94
CA GLN A 114 5.69 -9.57 11.09
C GLN A 114 6.49 -8.39 11.62
N ALA A 115 7.78 -8.29 11.32
CA ALA A 115 8.63 -7.13 11.61
C ALA A 115 8.19 -5.87 10.83
N ILE A 116 7.47 -6.05 9.71
CA ILE A 116 6.89 -4.92 8.96
C ILE A 116 5.74 -4.31 9.77
N THR A 117 6.00 -3.22 10.47
CA THR A 117 5.05 -2.54 11.36
C THR A 117 4.72 -1.13 10.90
N PRO A 118 3.86 -0.97 9.87
CA PRO A 118 3.51 0.34 9.36
C PRO A 118 2.81 1.21 10.43
N PRO A 119 3.08 2.51 10.47
CA PRO A 119 2.36 3.39 11.39
C PRO A 119 0.88 3.42 11.07
N SER A 120 0.06 3.49 12.13
CA SER A 120 -1.38 3.72 12.01
C SER A 120 -1.63 5.05 11.30
N THR A 121 -2.43 5.04 10.24
CA THR A 121 -2.52 6.16 9.30
C THR A 121 -3.98 6.51 9.01
N PRO A 122 -4.36 7.80 8.96
CA PRO A 122 -5.65 8.21 8.45
C PRO A 122 -5.83 7.76 7.00
N VAL A 123 -7.00 7.20 6.68
CA VAL A 123 -7.40 6.90 5.31
C VAL A 123 -8.39 7.94 4.81
N GLU A 124 -8.25 8.30 3.54
CA GLU A 124 -9.23 9.14 2.86
C GLU A 124 -10.40 8.27 2.38
N THR A 125 -11.60 8.79 2.54
CA THR A 125 -12.81 8.12 2.05
C THR A 125 -13.67 9.09 1.27
N ASP A 126 -14.18 8.65 0.11
CA ASP A 126 -15.17 9.38 -0.70
C ASP A 126 -16.07 8.40 -1.44
N VAL A 127 -17.13 8.91 -2.06
CA VAL A 127 -18.05 8.08 -2.85
C VAL A 127 -17.86 8.39 -4.32
N VAL A 128 -17.47 7.36 -5.08
CA VAL A 128 -17.27 7.42 -6.53
C VAL A 128 -18.21 6.41 -7.19
N ASP A 129 -19.04 6.86 -8.11
CA ASP A 129 -20.04 6.03 -8.81
C ASP A 129 -20.89 5.17 -7.86
N GLY A 130 -21.29 5.77 -6.73
CA GLY A 130 -22.12 5.11 -5.71
C GLY A 130 -21.39 4.06 -4.85
N ARG A 131 -20.07 3.89 -4.98
CA ARG A 131 -19.23 3.00 -4.18
C ARG A 131 -18.35 3.79 -3.23
N LEU A 132 -18.17 3.32 -2.02
CA LEU A 132 -17.20 3.90 -1.09
C LEU A 132 -15.80 3.52 -1.55
N ARG A 133 -14.99 4.53 -1.87
CA ARG A 133 -13.56 4.42 -2.12
C ARG A 133 -12.81 4.67 -0.81
N VAL A 134 -11.74 3.90 -0.60
CA VAL A 134 -10.81 4.03 0.52
C VAL A 134 -9.42 4.17 -0.07
N ARG A 135 -8.69 5.21 0.32
CA ARG A 135 -7.29 5.42 -0.05
C ARG A 135 -6.42 5.49 1.20
N ARG A 136 -5.47 4.57 1.28
CA ARG A 136 -4.42 4.62 2.29
C ARG A 136 -3.19 5.28 1.67
N PRO A 137 -2.70 6.38 2.23
CA PRO A 137 -1.48 7.01 1.72
C PRO A 137 -0.26 6.13 1.98
N ALA A 138 0.80 6.39 1.22
CA ALA A 138 2.10 5.76 1.42
C ALA A 138 2.67 6.13 2.80
N THR A 139 3.18 5.13 3.51
CA THR A 139 3.80 5.31 4.82
C THR A 139 5.15 4.61 4.83
N PRO A 140 6.27 5.38 4.73
CA PRO A 140 7.60 4.81 4.82
C PRO A 140 7.80 4.10 6.16
N THR A 141 8.12 2.81 6.10
CA THR A 141 8.29 1.93 7.26
C THR A 141 9.67 1.29 7.18
N PRO A 142 10.61 1.60 8.09
CA PRO A 142 11.90 0.91 8.16
C PRO A 142 11.70 -0.54 8.58
N VAL A 143 12.49 -1.45 8.02
CA VAL A 143 12.49 -2.88 8.35
C VAL A 143 13.94 -3.38 8.32
N GLY A 144 14.38 -4.02 9.41
CA GLY A 144 15.78 -4.39 9.63
C GLY A 144 16.70 -3.21 9.90
N ILE A 145 16.13 -2.02 10.10
CA ILE A 145 16.86 -0.77 10.33
C ILE A 145 16.05 0.22 11.17
N GLU A 146 16.75 1.11 11.86
CA GLU A 146 16.18 2.30 12.51
C GLU A 146 16.57 3.56 11.72
N LEU A 147 15.57 4.36 11.30
CA LEU A 147 15.76 5.64 10.62
C LEU A 147 15.12 6.76 11.45
N ARG A 148 15.81 7.89 11.59
CA ARG A 148 15.25 9.09 12.26
C ARG A 148 14.19 9.76 11.40
N ASP A 149 14.42 9.78 10.10
CA ASP A 149 13.47 10.24 9.08
C ASP A 149 13.24 9.12 8.07
N PRO A 150 12.23 8.26 8.31
CA PRO A 150 11.93 7.16 7.41
C PRO A 150 11.62 7.56 5.97
N ALA A 151 11.20 8.81 5.73
CA ALA A 151 10.84 9.27 4.39
C ALA A 151 12.05 9.63 3.52
N THR A 152 13.12 10.15 4.13
CA THR A 152 14.21 10.79 3.36
C THR A 152 15.62 10.28 3.66
N GLU A 153 15.81 9.64 4.81
CA GLU A 153 17.13 9.15 5.21
C GLU A 153 17.57 7.95 4.33
N SER A 154 18.83 7.95 3.88
CA SER A 154 19.36 6.86 3.06
C SER A 154 19.46 5.56 3.85
N LEU A 155 19.17 4.43 3.19
CA LEU A 155 19.35 3.11 3.75
C LEU A 155 20.85 2.85 4.04
N PRO A 156 21.20 2.16 5.14
CA PRO A 156 22.55 1.71 5.39
C PRO A 156 22.98 0.66 4.35
N THR A 157 24.27 0.67 4.00
CA THR A 157 24.88 -0.27 3.04
C THR A 157 25.86 -1.23 3.69
N ASP A 158 26.13 -1.06 4.98
CA ASP A 158 27.07 -1.87 5.76
C ASP A 158 26.30 -2.59 6.87
N PRO A 159 26.41 -3.91 7.01
CA PRO A 159 25.77 -4.64 8.10
C PRO A 159 26.24 -4.22 9.49
N ALA A 160 27.38 -3.56 9.61
CA ALA A 160 27.90 -3.00 10.87
C ALA A 160 27.43 -1.55 11.14
N ASP A 161 26.64 -0.94 10.26
CA ASP A 161 26.04 0.39 10.50
C ASP A 161 25.17 0.33 11.77
N PRO A 162 25.35 1.26 12.73
CA PRO A 162 24.61 1.24 14.00
C PRO A 162 23.08 1.38 13.84
N ARG A 163 22.59 1.72 12.66
CA ARG A 163 21.16 1.76 12.36
C ARG A 163 20.58 0.40 11.93
N VAL A 164 21.45 -0.59 11.65
CA VAL A 164 21.00 -1.95 11.32
C VAL A 164 20.60 -2.66 12.61
N VAL A 165 19.41 -3.25 12.61
CA VAL A 165 18.85 -4.00 13.73
C VAL A 165 18.38 -5.38 13.27
N ASP A 166 18.37 -6.34 14.18
CA ASP A 166 17.84 -7.70 13.97
C ASP A 166 16.33 -7.66 14.26
N ASP A 167 15.52 -7.35 13.25
CA ASP A 167 14.07 -7.19 13.43
C ASP A 167 13.30 -8.52 13.42
N ASP A 168 13.85 -9.58 12.83
CA ASP A 168 13.23 -10.90 12.77
C ASP A 168 13.73 -11.87 13.85
N GLY A 169 14.69 -11.42 14.68
CA GLY A 169 15.15 -12.09 15.89
C GLY A 169 15.98 -13.34 15.63
N ASP A 170 16.64 -13.43 14.47
CA ASP A 170 17.43 -14.61 14.08
C ASP A 170 18.94 -14.49 14.39
N GLY A 171 19.36 -13.37 14.99
CA GLY A 171 20.74 -13.09 15.39
C GLY A 171 21.61 -12.56 14.26
N LYS A 172 21.02 -12.12 13.12
CA LYS A 172 21.70 -11.59 11.96
C LYS A 172 21.32 -10.13 11.69
N PRO A 173 22.11 -9.39 10.88
CA PRO A 173 21.81 -7.99 10.64
C PRO A 173 20.65 -7.80 9.67
N GLY A 174 19.72 -6.90 9.99
CA GLY A 174 18.59 -6.56 9.14
C GLY A 174 17.43 -7.56 9.25
N ILE A 175 16.87 -7.96 8.13
CA ILE A 175 15.95 -9.09 8.00
C ILE A 175 16.56 -10.14 7.06
N THR A 176 16.28 -11.40 7.32
CA THR A 176 16.84 -12.52 6.56
C THR A 176 15.88 -12.98 5.47
N VAL A 177 16.39 -13.02 4.24
CA VAL A 177 15.74 -13.66 3.08
C VAL A 177 16.52 -14.91 2.75
N THR A 178 15.86 -16.09 2.82
CA THR A 178 16.45 -17.32 2.30
C THR A 178 16.38 -17.33 0.78
N ILE A 179 17.49 -17.68 0.13
CA ILE A 179 17.59 -17.85 -1.32
C ILE A 179 18.01 -19.28 -1.66
N ARG A 180 17.32 -19.89 -2.61
CA ARG A 180 17.67 -21.21 -3.16
C ARG A 180 17.74 -21.09 -4.69
N VAL A 181 18.92 -21.34 -5.23
CA VAL A 181 19.17 -21.37 -6.68
C VAL A 181 19.13 -22.81 -7.22
N THR A 182 19.72 -23.76 -6.45
CA THR A 182 19.57 -25.20 -6.65
C THR A 182 19.43 -25.88 -5.30
N PRO A 183 19.11 -27.18 -5.22
CA PRO A 183 19.08 -27.89 -3.94
C PRO A 183 20.39 -27.80 -3.13
N GLU A 184 21.55 -27.71 -3.82
CA GLU A 184 22.89 -27.62 -3.24
C GLU A 184 23.35 -26.18 -3.04
N LEU A 185 22.74 -25.22 -3.71
CA LEU A 185 23.09 -23.79 -3.63
C LEU A 185 21.97 -23.01 -2.95
N THR A 186 22.00 -23.03 -1.63
CA THR A 186 21.08 -22.32 -0.76
C THR A 186 21.88 -21.41 0.19
N GLY A 187 21.35 -20.22 0.45
CA GLY A 187 21.99 -19.24 1.33
C GLY A 187 20.98 -18.23 1.86
N GLU A 188 21.52 -17.17 2.44
CA GLU A 188 20.76 -16.10 3.07
C GLU A 188 21.28 -14.75 2.62
N LEU A 189 20.34 -13.82 2.43
CA LEU A 189 20.60 -12.42 2.20
C LEU A 189 20.13 -11.63 3.42
N TYR A 190 20.94 -10.70 3.88
CA TYR A 190 20.61 -9.78 4.96
C TYR A 190 20.22 -8.43 4.36
N ILE A 191 19.03 -7.96 4.68
CA ILE A 191 18.38 -6.86 3.97
C ILE A 191 18.09 -5.70 4.90
N ALA A 192 18.48 -4.49 4.48
CA ALA A 192 17.93 -3.24 4.96
C ALA A 192 16.82 -2.79 4.03
N ARG A 193 15.59 -2.55 4.55
CA ARG A 193 14.43 -2.23 3.74
C ARG A 193 13.68 -1.01 4.26
N ARG A 194 13.15 -0.22 3.34
CA ARG A 194 12.11 0.77 3.57
C ARG A 194 10.88 0.31 2.83
N GLU A 195 9.86 -0.13 3.55
CA GLU A 195 8.55 -0.44 2.97
C GLU A 195 7.79 0.86 2.70
N ILE A 196 7.30 1.06 1.49
CA ILE A 196 6.47 2.22 1.10
C ILE A 196 5.22 1.68 0.41
N PHE A 197 4.17 1.50 1.17
CA PHE A 197 2.95 0.82 0.77
C PHE A 197 1.76 1.78 0.80
N ALA A 198 1.03 1.86 -0.31
CA ALA A 198 -0.23 2.59 -0.44
C ALA A 198 -1.26 1.73 -1.15
N TYR A 199 -2.55 2.00 -0.96
CA TYR A 199 -3.59 1.35 -1.76
C TYR A 199 -4.79 2.24 -2.01
N GLU A 200 -5.50 1.93 -3.10
CA GLU A 200 -6.85 2.41 -3.38
C GLU A 200 -7.78 1.20 -3.53
N ALA A 201 -8.88 1.17 -2.77
CA ALA A 201 -9.83 0.07 -2.80
C ALA A 201 -11.28 0.56 -2.71
N PHE A 202 -12.21 -0.21 -3.25
CA PHE A 202 -13.63 0.06 -3.24
C PHE A 202 -14.39 -0.96 -2.40
N LEU A 203 -15.31 -0.48 -1.58
CA LEU A 203 -16.18 -1.34 -0.79
C LEU A 203 -17.22 -2.00 -1.69
N GLU A 204 -17.18 -3.33 -1.73
CA GLU A 204 -18.16 -4.17 -2.38
C GLU A 204 -19.05 -4.86 -1.34
N GLY A 205 -20.32 -4.53 -1.35
CA GLY A 205 -21.26 -4.98 -0.32
C GLY A 205 -20.87 -4.45 1.08
N LYS A 206 -20.82 -5.35 2.08
CA LYS A 206 -20.53 -4.98 3.48
C LYS A 206 -19.21 -5.56 4.01
N ASN A 207 -18.62 -6.53 3.30
CA ASN A 207 -17.58 -7.39 3.85
C ASN A 207 -16.37 -7.56 2.92
N ARG A 208 -16.28 -6.81 1.85
CA ARG A 208 -15.21 -6.93 0.86
C ARG A 208 -14.73 -5.55 0.40
N LEU A 209 -13.43 -5.32 0.44
CA LEU A 209 -12.75 -4.21 -0.23
C LEU A 209 -11.87 -4.80 -1.34
N VAL A 210 -11.92 -4.20 -2.52
CA VAL A 210 -11.15 -4.65 -3.69
C VAL A 210 -10.50 -3.45 -4.34
N GLY A 211 -9.23 -3.57 -4.66
CA GLY A 211 -8.47 -2.48 -5.23
C GLY A 211 -7.08 -2.89 -5.71
N THR A 212 -6.19 -1.92 -5.73
CA THR A 212 -4.80 -2.10 -6.15
C THR A 212 -3.82 -1.48 -5.16
N VAL A 213 -2.62 -2.05 -5.12
CA VAL A 213 -1.49 -1.55 -4.34
C VAL A 213 -0.59 -0.70 -5.23
N THR A 214 -0.11 0.39 -4.67
CA THR A 214 1.05 1.13 -5.19
C THR A 214 2.18 0.97 -4.20
N ASP A 215 3.32 0.53 -4.67
CA ASP A 215 4.51 0.25 -3.87
C ASP A 215 5.71 1.07 -4.39
N GLY A 216 6.41 1.70 -3.47
CA GLY A 216 7.64 2.44 -3.73
C GLY A 216 8.78 1.98 -2.83
N SER A 217 8.70 0.75 -2.34
CA SER A 217 9.66 0.20 -1.37
C SER A 217 11.06 0.14 -1.94
N GLU A 218 12.03 0.35 -1.05
CA GLU A 218 13.47 0.28 -1.35
C GLU A 218 14.11 -0.79 -0.49
N GLN A 219 15.04 -1.54 -1.07
CA GLN A 219 15.82 -2.52 -0.30
C GLN A 219 17.26 -2.59 -0.76
N LEU A 220 18.16 -2.89 0.17
CA LEU A 220 19.57 -3.14 -0.08
C LEU A 220 19.99 -4.46 0.57
N VAL A 221 20.74 -5.26 -0.15
CA VAL A 221 21.46 -6.41 0.41
C VAL A 221 22.70 -5.86 1.10
N ILE A 222 22.72 -5.90 2.44
CA ILE A 222 23.79 -5.39 3.28
C ILE A 222 24.78 -6.48 3.69
N GLY A 223 24.39 -7.76 3.53
CA GLY A 223 25.21 -8.90 3.84
C GLY A 223 24.60 -10.20 3.28
N ALA A 224 25.35 -11.29 3.37
CA ALA A 224 24.89 -12.61 2.99
C ALA A 224 25.66 -13.70 3.77
N SER A 225 25.06 -14.91 3.85
CA SER A 225 25.73 -16.08 4.48
C SER A 225 26.94 -16.57 3.70
N ASP A 226 27.01 -16.30 2.38
CA ASP A 226 28.14 -16.57 1.49
C ASP A 226 28.31 -15.40 0.52
N PRO A 227 29.56 -14.92 0.29
CA PRO A 227 29.84 -13.82 -0.64
C PRO A 227 29.29 -14.00 -2.06
N ILE A 228 29.05 -15.22 -2.51
CA ILE A 228 28.49 -15.52 -3.83
C ILE A 228 27.08 -14.88 -4.00
N PHE A 229 26.37 -14.66 -2.91
CA PHE A 229 25.02 -14.09 -2.92
C PHE A 229 24.98 -12.56 -2.82
N LEU A 230 26.10 -11.88 -2.52
CA LEU A 230 26.14 -10.42 -2.37
C LEU A 230 25.74 -9.66 -3.64
N GLY A 231 25.94 -10.26 -4.81
CA GLY A 231 25.52 -9.71 -6.11
C GLY A 231 24.08 -10.01 -6.49
N SER A 232 23.31 -10.70 -5.64
CA SER A 232 21.95 -11.15 -5.95
C SER A 232 20.87 -10.09 -5.69
N GLY A 233 21.23 -8.87 -5.30
CA GLY A 233 20.31 -7.77 -5.10
C GLY A 233 19.67 -7.35 -6.42
N ALA A 234 18.35 -7.48 -6.56
CA ALA A 234 17.59 -7.00 -7.70
C ALA A 234 17.18 -5.54 -7.49
N HIS A 235 17.25 -4.74 -8.55
CA HIS A 235 16.61 -3.42 -8.61
C HIS A 235 15.13 -3.59 -8.92
N TRP A 236 14.34 -3.80 -7.90
CA TRP A 236 12.92 -4.07 -8.06
C TRP A 236 12.15 -2.78 -8.26
N GLU A 237 11.51 -2.68 -9.41
CA GLU A 237 10.53 -1.64 -9.69
C GLU A 237 9.14 -2.29 -9.77
N GLN A 238 8.13 -1.64 -9.19
CA GLN A 238 6.77 -2.13 -9.33
C GLN A 238 6.38 -2.21 -10.80
N TYR A 239 5.79 -3.33 -11.21
CA TYR A 239 5.30 -3.50 -12.56
C TYR A 239 4.19 -2.46 -12.85
N PRO A 240 4.25 -1.74 -14.02
CA PRO A 240 3.37 -0.59 -14.26
C PRO A 240 1.88 -0.92 -14.34
N ASP A 241 1.52 -2.14 -14.76
CA ASP A 241 0.13 -2.59 -14.79
C ASP A 241 -0.33 -2.98 -13.39
N LEU A 242 -1.00 -2.05 -12.70
CA LEU A 242 -1.50 -2.27 -11.34
C LEU A 242 -2.57 -3.37 -11.24
N THR A 243 -3.12 -3.87 -12.35
CA THR A 243 -4.01 -5.05 -12.31
C THR A 243 -3.26 -6.30 -11.85
N LYS A 244 -1.92 -6.31 -11.95
CA LYS A 244 -1.03 -7.35 -11.42
C LYS A 244 -0.68 -7.15 -9.95
N SER A 245 -1.11 -6.03 -9.35
CA SER A 245 -0.90 -5.70 -7.93
C SER A 245 -2.24 -5.49 -7.20
N PRO A 246 -3.13 -6.50 -7.16
CA PRO A 246 -4.43 -6.40 -6.50
C PRO A 246 -4.30 -6.41 -4.97
N ILE A 247 -5.25 -5.74 -4.30
CA ILE A 247 -5.51 -5.89 -2.87
C ILE A 247 -6.95 -6.33 -2.64
N LEU A 248 -7.14 -7.25 -1.72
CA LEU A 248 -8.43 -7.76 -1.30
C LEU A 248 -8.50 -7.83 0.23
N LEU A 249 -9.46 -7.10 0.82
CA LEU A 249 -9.73 -7.22 2.24
C LEU A 249 -11.07 -7.92 2.45
N ARG A 250 -11.10 -8.83 3.42
CA ARG A 250 -12.29 -9.57 3.86
C ARG A 250 -12.56 -9.28 5.33
N ARG A 251 -13.77 -8.86 5.65
CA ARG A 251 -14.16 -8.66 7.05
C ARG A 251 -14.07 -9.95 7.85
N VAL A 252 -13.43 -9.86 9.00
CA VAL A 252 -13.28 -10.99 9.94
C VAL A 252 -13.64 -10.56 11.36
N GLY A 253 -13.72 -11.52 12.26
CA GLY A 253 -13.94 -11.25 13.68
C GLY A 253 -12.69 -10.69 14.36
N ARG A 254 -12.85 -9.92 15.43
CA ARG A 254 -11.73 -9.31 16.17
C ARG A 254 -10.75 -10.32 16.79
N GLY A 255 -11.20 -11.54 17.07
CA GLY A 255 -10.37 -12.59 17.65
C GLY A 255 -9.58 -13.41 16.62
N TRP A 256 -9.43 -12.94 15.38
CA TRP A 256 -8.55 -13.56 14.40
C TRP A 256 -7.11 -13.16 14.64
N ASP A 257 -6.21 -14.12 14.54
CA ASP A 257 -4.75 -13.98 14.61
C ASP A 257 -4.09 -14.52 13.33
N CYS A 258 -2.78 -14.41 13.25
CA CYS A 258 -2.01 -14.85 12.09
C CYS A 258 -2.09 -16.36 11.85
N ASP A 259 -2.13 -17.18 12.89
CA ASP A 259 -2.25 -18.64 12.76
C ASP A 259 -3.59 -19.03 12.14
N ARG A 260 -4.67 -18.40 12.62
CA ARG A 260 -6.00 -18.61 12.06
C ARG A 260 -6.09 -18.10 10.62
N LEU A 261 -5.51 -16.95 10.34
CA LEU A 261 -5.48 -16.41 8.98
C LEU A 261 -4.77 -17.38 8.03
N LYS A 262 -3.61 -17.92 8.44
CA LYS A 262 -2.83 -18.89 7.67
C LYS A 262 -3.61 -20.18 7.41
N ALA A 263 -4.34 -20.67 8.41
CA ALA A 263 -5.18 -21.88 8.30
C ALA A 263 -6.41 -21.68 7.39
N GLU A 264 -6.96 -20.46 7.33
CA GLU A 264 -8.21 -20.15 6.63
C GLU A 264 -8.00 -19.41 5.30
N ARG A 265 -6.74 -19.18 4.88
CA ARG A 265 -6.41 -18.30 3.75
C ARG A 265 -7.10 -18.73 2.44
N ASP A 266 -7.11 -20.02 2.13
CA ASP A 266 -7.67 -20.56 0.88
C ASP A 266 -9.19 -20.42 0.80
N ARG A 267 -9.86 -20.27 1.95
CA ARG A 267 -11.29 -19.98 2.03
C ARG A 267 -11.59 -18.50 1.82
N LEU A 268 -10.67 -17.62 2.24
CA LEU A 268 -10.85 -16.16 2.21
C LEU A 268 -10.42 -15.54 0.88
N PHE A 269 -9.36 -16.05 0.29
CA PHE A 269 -8.62 -15.41 -0.78
C PHE A 269 -8.45 -16.32 -2.00
N PRO A 270 -8.18 -15.76 -3.18
CA PRO A 270 -7.85 -16.56 -4.35
C PRO A 270 -6.53 -17.31 -4.14
N PRO A 271 -6.26 -18.34 -4.94
CA PRO A 271 -4.94 -18.95 -4.99
C PRO A 271 -3.85 -17.92 -5.28
N THR A 272 -2.64 -18.19 -4.79
CA THR A 272 -1.44 -17.39 -5.13
C THR A 272 -1.29 -17.35 -6.64
N PRO A 273 -1.21 -16.16 -7.27
CA PRO A 273 -1.10 -16.06 -8.72
C PRO A 273 0.26 -16.54 -9.23
N GLU A 274 0.28 -16.97 -10.48
CA GLU A 274 1.51 -17.28 -11.20
C GLU A 274 2.07 -16.03 -11.89
N VAL A 275 3.38 -16.04 -12.19
CA VAL A 275 4.03 -14.98 -12.96
C VAL A 275 3.81 -15.26 -14.43
N ASP A 276 2.79 -14.67 -15.03
CA ASP A 276 2.27 -14.97 -16.37
C ASP A 276 2.33 -13.80 -17.38
N TRP A 277 3.10 -12.74 -17.14
CA TRP A 277 3.23 -11.55 -18.01
C TRP A 277 4.64 -11.27 -18.49
#